data_3cd94b915cec35ff6da2abb8317ff2e9
#
_entry.id   3cd94b915cec35ff6da2abb8317ff2e9
#
_cell.length_a   1.000
_cell.length_b   1.000
_cell.length_c   1.000
_cell.angle_alpha   90.00
_cell.angle_beta   90.00
_cell.angle_gamma   90.00
#
_symmetry.space_group_name_H-M   'P 1'
#
loop_
_entity.id
_entity.type
_entity.pdbx_description
1 polymer ?
#
loop_
_entity_poly.entity_id
_entity_poly.type
_entity_poly.pdbx_seq_one_letter_code
_entity_poly.pdbx_strand_id
1 'polypeptide(L)'
;MAVKTAGRPDYHKWAHVRARITELFLDPENIRLEVPVQASQQSLINDLFLNENAMQILESIALNGFFPDELPVVVKEKGKLVVMEGNRRVAALKALSRPELVATKETAIKDLLKAAVPFPRELEIVLAPDRRSVRRLLAAKHTQTTRRPWSPLRQAAFYKGELVSWNRRN
;
A
#
# COMPACT_ATOMS: atom_id res chain seq x y z
N MET A 1 -39.13 4.89 -16.68
CA MET A 1 -38.44 4.69 -15.38
C MET A 1 -37.14 5.47 -15.40
N ALA A 2 -37.03 6.54 -14.63
CA ALA A 2 -35.79 7.32 -14.56
C ALA A 2 -34.73 6.51 -13.80
N VAL A 3 -33.68 6.12 -14.46
CA VAL A 3 -32.48 5.59 -13.83
C VAL A 3 -31.92 6.72 -12.95
N LYS A 4 -32.10 6.62 -11.62
CA LYS A 4 -31.38 7.47 -10.67
C LYS A 4 -29.90 7.29 -10.96
N THR A 5 -29.28 8.25 -11.62
CA THR A 5 -27.84 8.38 -11.69
C THR A 5 -27.34 8.53 -10.26
N ALA A 6 -26.88 7.43 -9.69
CA ALA A 6 -26.20 7.48 -8.39
C ALA A 6 -25.06 8.49 -8.54
N GLY A 7 -25.19 9.62 -7.80
CA GLY A 7 -24.23 10.72 -7.87
C GLY A 7 -22.80 10.21 -7.70
N ARG A 8 -21.82 10.93 -8.28
CA ARG A 8 -20.39 10.61 -8.08
C ARG A 8 -20.11 10.57 -6.58
N PRO A 9 -19.42 9.52 -6.09
CA PRO A 9 -19.04 9.47 -4.67
C PRO A 9 -18.22 10.72 -4.32
N ASP A 10 -18.61 11.40 -3.25
CA ASP A 10 -17.83 12.52 -2.72
C ASP A 10 -16.73 11.96 -1.82
N TYR A 11 -15.58 11.68 -2.41
CA TYR A 11 -14.43 11.08 -1.73
C TYR A 11 -13.89 11.93 -0.58
N HIS A 12 -14.13 13.26 -0.59
CA HIS A 12 -13.72 14.18 0.47
C HIS A 12 -14.51 13.99 1.77
N LYS A 13 -15.67 13.34 1.69
CA LYS A 13 -16.52 13.04 2.85
C LYS A 13 -16.20 11.70 3.50
N TRP A 14 -15.29 10.92 2.94
CA TRP A 14 -14.90 9.66 3.56
C TRP A 14 -14.11 9.92 4.83
N ALA A 15 -14.43 9.18 5.89
CA ALA A 15 -13.79 9.38 7.18
C ALA A 15 -12.32 8.96 7.15
N HIS A 16 -11.48 9.77 7.77
CA HIS A 16 -10.09 9.44 8.04
C HIS A 16 -10.02 8.93 9.49
N VAL A 17 -9.54 7.73 9.66
CA VAL A 17 -9.44 7.08 10.98
C VAL A 17 -8.08 6.41 11.14
N ARG A 18 -7.64 6.21 12.39
CA ARG A 18 -6.45 5.42 12.68
C ARG A 18 -6.82 3.97 12.90
N ALA A 19 -6.01 3.07 12.36
CA ALA A 19 -6.14 1.63 12.54
C ALA A 19 -4.77 0.98 12.74
N ARG A 20 -4.71 -0.02 13.60
CA ARG A 20 -3.50 -0.84 13.75
C ARG A 20 -3.32 -1.68 12.50
N ILE A 21 -2.06 -1.87 12.09
CA ILE A 21 -1.72 -2.71 10.94
C ILE A 21 -2.26 -4.15 11.12
N THR A 22 -2.32 -4.63 12.36
CA THR A 22 -2.85 -5.95 12.69
C THR A 22 -4.35 -6.10 12.48
N GLU A 23 -5.10 -4.99 12.50
CA GLU A 23 -6.56 -4.96 12.31
C GLU A 23 -6.95 -4.87 10.83
N LEU A 24 -6.00 -4.58 9.95
CA LEU A 24 -6.22 -4.47 8.51
C LEU A 24 -6.15 -5.84 7.86
N PHE A 25 -7.17 -6.21 7.11
CA PHE A 25 -7.25 -7.44 6.33
C PHE A 25 -7.04 -7.12 4.86
N LEU A 26 -6.16 -7.88 4.20
CA LEU A 26 -5.98 -7.77 2.75
C LEU A 26 -7.23 -8.25 2.02
N ASP A 27 -7.56 -7.59 0.90
CA ASP A 27 -8.74 -7.92 0.12
C ASP A 27 -8.50 -9.16 -0.75
N PRO A 28 -9.23 -10.26 -0.52
CA PRO A 28 -9.10 -11.46 -1.35
C PRO A 28 -9.69 -11.29 -2.77
N GLU A 29 -10.52 -10.25 -2.98
CA GLU A 29 -11.05 -9.91 -4.31
C GLU A 29 -10.20 -8.86 -5.04
N ASN A 30 -8.98 -8.59 -4.57
CA ASN A 30 -8.08 -7.66 -5.23
C ASN A 30 -7.70 -8.20 -6.61
N ILE A 31 -7.96 -7.43 -7.66
CA ILE A 31 -7.71 -7.81 -9.06
C ILE A 31 -6.23 -8.08 -9.39
N ARG A 32 -5.30 -7.70 -8.51
CA ARG A 32 -3.87 -7.96 -8.67
C ARG A 32 -3.46 -9.35 -8.17
N LEU A 33 -4.32 -10.02 -7.41
CA LEU A 33 -4.00 -11.30 -6.79
C LEU A 33 -4.43 -12.45 -7.70
N GLU A 34 -3.53 -13.39 -7.90
CA GLU A 34 -3.78 -14.63 -8.63
C GLU A 34 -4.15 -15.79 -7.68
N VAL A 35 -4.93 -15.47 -6.64
CA VAL A 35 -5.33 -16.46 -5.62
C VAL A 35 -6.85 -16.61 -5.58
N PRO A 36 -7.36 -17.78 -5.14
CA PRO A 36 -8.79 -17.97 -4.92
C PRO A 36 -9.36 -16.98 -3.90
N VAL A 37 -10.63 -16.57 -4.08
CA VAL A 37 -11.32 -15.65 -3.15
C VAL A 37 -11.37 -16.18 -1.70
N GLN A 38 -11.27 -17.48 -1.51
CA GLN A 38 -11.21 -18.13 -0.20
C GLN A 38 -9.80 -18.23 0.38
N ALA A 39 -8.80 -17.64 -0.29
CA ALA A 39 -7.42 -17.68 0.16
C ALA A 39 -7.25 -17.07 1.55
N SER A 40 -6.35 -17.64 2.34
CA SER A 40 -5.99 -17.12 3.65
C SER A 40 -5.24 -15.80 3.54
N GLN A 41 -5.24 -14.98 4.60
CA GLN A 41 -4.42 -13.77 4.65
C GLN A 41 -2.94 -14.07 4.41
N GLN A 42 -2.46 -15.22 4.85
CA GLN A 42 -1.10 -15.69 4.60
C GLN A 42 -0.84 -15.91 3.10
N SER A 43 -1.78 -16.54 2.39
CA SER A 43 -1.66 -16.76 0.94
C SER A 43 -1.67 -15.44 0.17
N LEU A 44 -2.50 -14.47 0.59
CA LEU A 44 -2.54 -13.13 0.00
C LEU A 44 -1.21 -12.38 0.18
N ILE A 45 -0.62 -12.45 1.37
CA ILE A 45 0.69 -11.85 1.64
C ILE A 45 1.76 -12.49 0.74
N ASN A 46 1.82 -13.82 0.70
CA ASN A 46 2.80 -14.53 -0.12
C ASN A 46 2.69 -14.16 -1.60
N ASP A 47 1.48 -14.08 -2.14
CA ASP A 47 1.25 -13.71 -3.54
C ASP A 47 1.74 -12.29 -3.84
N LEU A 48 1.47 -11.32 -2.94
CA LEU A 48 1.95 -9.95 -3.09
C LEU A 48 3.49 -9.87 -3.09
N PHE A 49 4.17 -10.72 -2.32
CA PHE A 49 5.63 -10.76 -2.30
C PHE A 49 6.23 -11.50 -3.50
N LEU A 50 5.55 -12.51 -4.03
CA LEU A 50 6.02 -13.29 -5.19
C LEU A 50 5.76 -12.58 -6.51
N ASN A 51 4.54 -12.04 -6.68
CA ASN A 51 4.04 -11.60 -7.99
C ASN A 51 3.89 -10.08 -8.11
N GLU A 52 3.78 -9.34 -7.00
CA GLU A 52 3.42 -7.91 -7.00
C GLU A 52 4.50 -6.99 -6.43
N ASN A 53 5.73 -7.45 -6.34
CA ASN A 53 6.88 -6.65 -5.90
C ASN A 53 6.74 -5.99 -4.51
N ALA A 54 6.00 -6.61 -3.58
CA ALA A 54 5.84 -6.08 -2.23
C ALA A 54 7.17 -5.99 -1.47
N MET A 55 8.17 -6.80 -1.84
CA MET A 55 9.52 -6.74 -1.26
C MET A 55 10.19 -5.39 -1.49
N GLN A 56 10.09 -4.81 -2.69
CA GLN A 56 10.67 -3.48 -2.98
C GLN A 56 10.04 -2.38 -2.12
N ILE A 57 8.74 -2.48 -1.86
CA ILE A 57 8.04 -1.54 -0.96
C ILE A 57 8.54 -1.72 0.48
N LEU A 58 8.70 -2.96 0.92
CA LEU A 58 9.24 -3.28 2.24
C LEU A 58 10.65 -2.72 2.42
N GLU A 59 11.54 -2.94 1.46
CA GLU A 59 12.91 -2.40 1.45
C GLU A 59 12.90 -0.88 1.53
N SER A 60 12.07 -0.23 0.73
CA SER A 60 11.93 1.23 0.75
C SER A 60 11.46 1.74 2.12
N ILE A 61 10.48 1.09 2.74
CA ILE A 61 10.00 1.46 4.08
C ILE A 61 11.09 1.23 5.12
N ALA A 62 11.82 0.12 5.05
CA ALA A 62 12.89 -0.19 6.01
C ALA A 62 14.04 0.82 5.94
N LEU A 63 14.41 1.27 4.76
CA LEU A 63 15.56 2.16 4.55
C LEU A 63 15.21 3.65 4.69
N ASN A 64 14.02 4.05 4.24
CA ASN A 64 13.64 5.46 4.11
C ASN A 64 12.49 5.88 5.03
N GLY A 65 11.87 4.93 5.72
CA GLY A 65 10.67 5.15 6.49
C GLY A 65 9.38 5.06 5.65
N PHE A 66 8.25 5.05 6.34
CA PHE A 66 6.94 5.02 5.70
C PHE A 66 6.54 6.42 5.23
N PHE A 67 6.33 6.57 3.94
CA PHE A 67 5.87 7.82 3.36
C PHE A 67 4.34 7.78 3.16
N PRO A 68 3.58 8.66 3.82
CA PRO A 68 2.12 8.65 3.82
C PRO A 68 1.49 9.42 2.65
N ASP A 69 2.09 9.34 1.45
CA ASP A 69 1.62 10.04 0.25
C ASP A 69 0.27 9.53 -0.28
N GLU A 70 -0.05 8.29 0.01
CA GLU A 70 -1.33 7.66 -0.33
C GLU A 70 -1.83 6.81 0.84
N LEU A 71 -2.90 7.26 1.47
CA LEU A 71 -3.54 6.52 2.55
C LEU A 71 -4.21 5.25 2.01
N PRO A 72 -4.14 4.12 2.73
CA PRO A 72 -4.92 2.94 2.40
C PRO A 72 -6.41 3.25 2.40
N VAL A 73 -7.12 2.78 1.38
CA VAL A 73 -8.59 2.86 1.33
C VAL A 73 -9.17 1.55 1.82
N VAL A 74 -10.01 1.63 2.82
CA VAL A 74 -10.53 0.50 3.59
C VAL A 74 -12.05 0.51 3.62
N VAL A 75 -12.66 -0.65 3.59
CA VAL A 75 -14.09 -0.82 3.84
C VAL A 75 -14.31 -1.68 5.08
N LYS A 76 -15.42 -1.47 5.79
CA LYS A 76 -15.80 -2.32 6.91
C LYS A 76 -16.77 -3.37 6.43
N GLU A 77 -16.33 -4.63 6.41
CA GLU A 77 -17.15 -5.79 6.00
C GLU A 77 -17.14 -6.87 7.07
N LYS A 78 -18.34 -7.28 7.50
CA LYS A 78 -18.51 -8.32 8.56
C LYS A 78 -17.65 -8.05 9.80
N GLY A 79 -17.57 -6.78 10.21
CA GLY A 79 -16.78 -6.33 11.36
C GLY A 79 -15.28 -6.20 11.13
N LYS A 80 -14.77 -6.53 9.95
CA LYS A 80 -13.34 -6.45 9.59
C LYS A 80 -13.05 -5.21 8.74
N LEU A 81 -11.85 -4.65 8.88
CA LEU A 81 -11.32 -3.58 8.06
C LEU A 81 -10.59 -4.18 6.85
N VAL A 82 -11.23 -4.19 5.68
CA VAL A 82 -10.71 -4.80 4.45
C VAL A 82 -10.05 -3.73 3.58
N VAL A 83 -8.78 -3.93 3.26
CA VAL A 83 -7.96 -2.99 2.48
C VAL A 83 -8.28 -3.14 1.00
N MET A 84 -8.99 -2.17 0.44
CA MET A 84 -9.33 -2.12 -0.98
C MET A 84 -8.20 -1.55 -1.85
N GLU A 85 -7.46 -0.58 -1.31
CA GLU A 85 -6.27 0.03 -1.95
C GLU A 85 -5.15 0.15 -0.93
N GLY A 86 -3.90 -0.06 -1.38
CA GLY A 86 -2.72 -0.06 -0.52
C GLY A 86 -2.34 -1.44 0.02
N ASN A 87 -2.90 -2.53 -0.53
CA ASN A 87 -2.63 -3.91 -0.08
C ASN A 87 -1.13 -4.22 -0.01
N ARG A 88 -0.33 -3.84 -1.01
CA ARG A 88 1.13 -4.07 -1.01
C ARG A 88 1.83 -3.36 0.15
N ARG A 89 1.45 -2.11 0.45
CA ARG A 89 2.02 -1.33 1.57
C ARG A 89 1.65 -1.93 2.93
N VAL A 90 0.40 -2.33 3.08
CA VAL A 90 -0.07 -2.99 4.30
C VAL A 90 0.62 -4.35 4.47
N ALA A 91 0.78 -5.14 3.40
CA ALA A 91 1.51 -6.42 3.44
C ALA A 91 2.98 -6.22 3.82
N ALA A 92 3.66 -5.20 3.26
CA ALA A 92 5.03 -4.85 3.59
C ALA A 92 5.19 -4.49 5.08
N LEU A 93 4.31 -3.65 5.62
CA LEU A 93 4.33 -3.28 7.05
C LEU A 93 4.01 -4.46 7.97
N LYS A 94 3.10 -5.36 7.56
CA LYS A 94 2.84 -6.62 8.28
C LYS A 94 4.10 -7.48 8.32
N ALA A 95 4.79 -7.66 7.21
CA ALA A 95 6.01 -8.46 7.11
C ALA A 95 7.18 -7.82 7.86
N LEU A 96 7.34 -6.49 7.87
CA LEU A 96 8.31 -5.79 8.74
C LEU A 96 8.02 -6.03 10.22
N SER A 97 6.74 -6.10 10.58
CA SER A 97 6.33 -6.34 11.97
C SER A 97 6.47 -7.81 12.37
N ARG A 98 6.35 -8.71 11.41
CA ARG A 98 6.31 -10.17 11.57
C ARG A 98 6.93 -10.85 10.34
N PRO A 99 8.27 -10.92 10.26
CA PRO A 99 9.00 -11.48 9.11
C PRO A 99 8.58 -12.90 8.73
N GLU A 100 8.17 -13.70 9.71
CA GLU A 100 7.69 -15.06 9.53
C GLU A 100 6.44 -15.17 8.63
N LEU A 101 5.73 -14.08 8.39
CA LEU A 101 4.62 -14.05 7.43
C LEU A 101 5.08 -14.28 5.99
N VAL A 102 6.37 -14.11 5.68
CA VAL A 102 6.94 -14.34 4.35
C VAL A 102 8.12 -15.28 4.47
N ALA A 103 7.84 -16.57 4.69
CA ALA A 103 8.85 -17.59 4.98
C ALA A 103 10.00 -17.61 3.96
N THR A 104 9.70 -17.41 2.67
CA THR A 104 10.71 -17.38 1.59
C THR A 104 11.64 -16.16 1.64
N LYS A 105 11.29 -15.12 2.39
CA LYS A 105 12.05 -13.86 2.53
C LYS A 105 12.38 -13.53 3.97
N GLU A 106 12.04 -14.39 4.91
CA GLU A 106 12.17 -14.13 6.35
C GLU A 106 13.58 -13.69 6.75
N THR A 107 14.61 -14.40 6.30
CA THR A 107 16.01 -14.08 6.61
C THR A 107 16.38 -12.70 6.05
N ALA A 108 16.04 -12.43 4.79
CA ALA A 108 16.32 -11.12 4.16
C ALA A 108 15.62 -9.98 4.89
N ILE A 109 14.36 -10.18 5.31
CA ILE A 109 13.60 -9.17 6.08
C ILE A 109 14.23 -8.95 7.45
N LYS A 110 14.64 -10.01 8.15
CA LYS A 110 15.34 -9.90 9.45
C LYS A 110 16.67 -9.16 9.32
N ASP A 111 17.40 -9.38 8.24
CA ASP A 111 18.65 -8.64 7.99
C ASP A 111 18.40 -7.16 7.72
N LEU A 112 17.39 -6.83 6.93
CA LEU A 112 16.98 -5.43 6.71
C LEU A 112 16.57 -4.74 8.02
N LEU A 113 15.89 -5.44 8.92
CA LEU A 113 15.45 -4.88 10.20
C LEU A 113 16.59 -4.45 11.11
N LYS A 114 17.82 -5.00 10.94
CA LYS A 114 19.00 -4.60 11.74
C LYS A 114 19.40 -3.14 11.49
N ALA A 115 19.11 -2.61 10.31
CA ALA A 115 19.44 -1.25 9.90
C ALA A 115 18.19 -0.41 9.55
N ALA A 116 16.98 -0.92 9.83
CA ALA A 116 15.76 -0.25 9.47
C ALA A 116 15.52 1.00 10.32
N VAL A 117 15.03 2.04 9.66
CA VAL A 117 14.49 3.21 10.36
C VAL A 117 13.12 2.88 10.98
N PRO A 118 12.63 3.67 11.96
CA PRO A 118 11.32 3.46 12.56
C PRO A 118 10.19 3.48 11.52
N PHE A 119 9.27 2.55 11.64
CA PHE A 119 8.07 2.46 10.80
C PHE A 119 6.80 2.33 11.65
N PRO A 120 5.63 2.80 11.15
CA PRO A 120 4.42 2.89 11.94
C PRO A 120 3.83 1.50 12.26
N ARG A 121 3.19 1.40 13.42
CA ARG A 121 2.35 0.26 13.82
C ARG A 121 0.86 0.54 13.63
N GLU A 122 0.53 1.81 13.45
CA GLU A 122 -0.79 2.31 13.16
C GLU A 122 -0.73 3.20 11.91
N LEU A 123 -1.75 3.15 11.10
CA LEU A 123 -1.89 3.97 9.90
C LEU A 123 -3.14 4.83 10.00
N GLU A 124 -3.06 6.02 9.45
CA GLU A 124 -4.24 6.73 9.01
C GLU A 124 -4.76 6.05 7.75
N ILE A 125 -6.04 5.77 7.71
CA ILE A 125 -6.73 5.12 6.60
C ILE A 125 -7.96 5.93 6.20
N VAL A 126 -8.35 5.80 4.95
CA VAL A 126 -9.61 6.34 4.44
C VAL A 126 -10.68 5.26 4.55
N LEU A 127 -11.67 5.46 5.40
CA LEU A 127 -12.78 4.53 5.57
C LEU A 127 -13.89 4.84 4.57
N ALA A 128 -13.95 4.03 3.51
CA ALA A 128 -14.98 4.15 2.48
C ALA A 128 -16.30 3.51 2.93
N PRO A 129 -17.45 4.00 2.44
CA PRO A 129 -18.76 3.49 2.85
C PRO A 129 -19.02 2.06 2.38
N ASP A 130 -18.54 1.70 1.20
CA ASP A 130 -18.75 0.38 0.59
C ASP A 130 -17.74 0.08 -0.52
N ARG A 131 -17.64 -1.21 -0.87
CA ARG A 131 -16.76 -1.73 -1.91
C ARG A 131 -17.07 -1.16 -3.30
N ARG A 132 -18.34 -0.90 -3.63
CA ARG A 132 -18.75 -0.38 -4.94
C ARG A 132 -18.23 1.04 -5.17
N SER A 133 -18.27 1.88 -4.12
CA SER A 133 -17.75 3.24 -4.17
C SER A 133 -16.23 3.25 -4.37
N VAL A 134 -15.50 2.33 -3.73
CA VAL A 134 -14.05 2.19 -3.92
C VAL A 134 -13.72 1.68 -5.32
N ARG A 135 -14.44 0.70 -5.86
CA ARG A 135 -14.21 0.20 -7.23
C ARG A 135 -14.33 1.32 -8.28
N ARG A 136 -15.25 2.27 -8.09
CA ARG A 136 -15.36 3.46 -8.96
C ARG A 136 -14.14 4.37 -8.84
N LEU A 137 -13.62 4.58 -7.62
CA LEU A 137 -12.40 5.34 -7.38
C LEU A 137 -11.20 4.67 -8.05
N LEU A 138 -11.04 3.35 -7.88
CA LEU A 138 -9.94 2.59 -8.46
C LEU A 138 -9.98 2.62 -9.99
N ALA A 139 -11.15 2.44 -10.59
CA ALA A 139 -11.31 2.56 -12.03
C ALA A 139 -10.86 3.93 -12.54
N ALA A 140 -11.23 5.02 -11.86
CA ALA A 140 -10.79 6.36 -12.21
C ALA A 140 -9.27 6.55 -12.04
N LYS A 141 -8.68 6.02 -10.96
CA LYS A 141 -7.23 6.11 -10.71
C LYS A 141 -6.39 5.33 -11.75
N HIS A 142 -6.84 4.16 -12.16
CA HIS A 142 -6.07 3.29 -13.05
C HIS A 142 -6.30 3.56 -14.55
N THR A 143 -7.41 4.21 -14.91
CA THR A 143 -7.66 4.63 -16.30
C THR A 143 -7.07 6.00 -16.64
N GLN A 144 -6.77 6.82 -15.62
CA GLN A 144 -6.11 8.11 -15.81
C GLN A 144 -4.62 7.99 -15.52
N THR A 145 -3.80 7.85 -16.55
CA THR A 145 -2.33 7.93 -16.47
C THR A 145 -1.89 9.37 -16.16
N THR A 146 -2.21 9.86 -14.97
CA THR A 146 -1.91 11.25 -14.57
C THR A 146 -0.49 11.42 -14.02
N ARG A 147 0.20 10.36 -13.63
CA ARG A 147 1.60 10.42 -13.19
C ARG A 147 2.52 10.01 -14.34
N ARG A 148 3.10 10.99 -15.03
CA ARG A 148 4.25 10.72 -15.91
C ARG A 148 5.47 10.45 -15.02
N PRO A 149 6.10 9.28 -15.10
CA PRO A 149 7.37 9.05 -14.43
C PRO A 149 8.40 10.07 -14.93
N TRP A 150 9.29 10.50 -14.07
CA TRP A 150 10.39 11.36 -14.50
C TRP A 150 11.21 10.63 -15.56
N SER A 151 11.60 11.35 -16.61
CA SER A 151 12.52 10.79 -17.59
C SER A 151 13.85 10.42 -16.91
N PRO A 152 14.58 9.42 -17.40
CA PRO A 152 15.88 9.04 -16.86
C PRO A 152 16.85 10.23 -16.69
N LEU A 153 16.81 11.17 -17.62
CA LEU A 153 17.61 12.40 -17.55
C LEU A 153 17.22 13.29 -16.36
N ARG A 154 15.92 13.45 -16.09
CA ARG A 154 15.44 14.22 -14.93
C ARG A 154 15.76 13.52 -13.61
N GLN A 155 15.68 12.20 -13.56
CA GLN A 155 16.10 11.41 -12.40
C GLN A 155 17.59 11.60 -12.14
N ALA A 156 18.43 11.49 -13.18
CA ALA A 156 19.87 11.70 -13.07
C ALA A 156 20.23 13.12 -12.61
N ALA A 157 19.54 14.14 -13.13
CA ALA A 157 19.74 15.54 -12.72
C ALA A 157 19.37 15.77 -11.25
N PHE A 158 18.27 15.16 -10.78
CA PHE A 158 17.85 15.22 -9.38
C PHE A 158 18.92 14.60 -8.46
N TYR A 159 19.36 13.37 -8.72
CA TYR A 159 20.38 12.69 -7.91
C TYR A 159 21.73 13.42 -7.93
N LYS A 160 22.11 14.00 -9.07
CA LYS A 160 23.31 14.83 -9.16
C LYS A 160 23.21 16.06 -8.24
N GLY A 161 22.06 16.71 -8.20
CA GLY A 161 21.80 17.86 -7.32
C GLY A 161 21.91 17.48 -5.85
N GLU A 162 21.36 16.32 -5.45
CA GLU A 162 21.45 15.81 -4.09
C GLU A 162 22.91 15.49 -3.68
N LEU A 163 23.66 14.83 -4.54
CA LEU A 163 25.09 14.54 -4.27
C LEU A 163 25.92 15.80 -4.09
N VAL A 164 25.69 16.84 -4.89
CA VAL A 164 26.39 18.14 -4.75
C VAL A 164 26.01 18.82 -3.44
N SER A 165 24.74 18.75 -3.04
CA SER A 165 24.27 19.33 -1.76
C SER A 165 24.82 18.57 -0.54
N TRP A 166 24.99 17.27 -0.62
CA TRP A 166 25.62 16.44 0.39
C TRP A 166 27.10 16.80 0.61
N ASN A 167 27.88 16.87 -0.49
CA ASN A 167 29.29 17.20 -0.42
C ASN A 167 29.61 18.63 0.08
N ARG A 168 28.61 19.55 0.06
CA ARG A 168 28.78 20.90 0.61
C ARG A 168 28.52 20.99 2.10
N ARG A 169 27.90 19.97 2.71
CA ARG A 169 27.50 19.96 4.13
C ARG A 169 28.41 19.10 5.01
N ASN A 170 29.29 18.31 4.41
CA ASN A 170 30.33 17.51 5.03
C ASN A 170 31.72 17.98 4.54
#